data_98e0daa0565ebeab1529bea65ee65dc9
#
_entry.id   98e0daa0565ebeab1529bea65ee65dc9
#
_cell.length_a   1.000
_cell.length_b   1.000
_cell.length_c   1.000
_cell.angle_alpha   90.00
_cell.angle_beta   90.00
_cell.angle_gamma   90.00
#
_symmetry.space_group_name_H-M   'P 1'
#
loop_
_entity.id
_entity.type
_entity.pdbx_description
1 polymer ?
#
loop_
_entity_poly.entity_id
_entity_poly.type
_entity_poly.pdbx_seq_one_letter_code
_entity_poly.pdbx_strand_id
1 'polypeptide(L)'
;MSQATRNPHMIGRFRDALGASPPLIWAFLYFFCLLSGYYILRPVREAMSSSNDIGAIFPPGMIAFFTAHGLPLKEFTLQVIFTCVFLIMLALQPVYGALVSRFPRRVFLPVVYGFFIVTLLGFYVMFDSGVPGRGMAFILWITVFNLFAVAVFWSFMADVFSDTEARANYGYIGAAGTLGALAGPLLTRLLVDRIGIANLMLVSAGFLVMCVVCIYRLRLWAVQREQTRKLASGEVPMGGDILGGLKLIVREPLLRWLAVMVVLGVGVGTLLYNEQAAIARAAFTTADQSTRYFSGIDLAVNGLTLLVQLLLTRVLLTRYGIAPALLIPGAAIILGYAALAASPLPMMVAIVQVVTRASEFSLAKPARETIYTRVPREWRYKAGAAIDTVIYRGSDLSFVWLHKLLSAFGSQVVFGAGLVVASGMTISAFRLLREAKKLPAERPLPSA
;
A
#
# COMPACT_ATOMS: atom_id res chain seq x y z
N MET A 1 -36.13 -38.18 -1.82
CA MET A 1 -34.74 -38.37 -1.29
C MET A 1 -33.96 -37.08 -1.54
N SER A 2 -33.84 -36.28 -0.49
CA SER A 2 -33.21 -34.96 -0.53
C SER A 2 -31.69 -35.13 -0.58
N GLN A 3 -31.04 -34.63 -1.66
CA GLN A 3 -29.58 -34.47 -1.68
C GLN A 3 -29.23 -33.29 -0.78
N ALA A 4 -28.77 -33.58 0.42
CA ALA A 4 -28.15 -32.59 1.28
C ALA A 4 -26.85 -32.07 0.61
N THR A 5 -26.89 -30.85 0.12
CA THR A 5 -25.72 -30.13 -0.38
C THR A 5 -24.74 -29.93 0.77
N ARG A 6 -23.73 -30.80 0.87
CA ARG A 6 -22.55 -30.57 1.71
C ARG A 6 -21.91 -29.26 1.29
N ASN A 7 -21.94 -28.26 2.17
CA ASN A 7 -21.11 -27.06 2.02
C ASN A 7 -19.62 -27.50 2.00
N PRO A 8 -18.93 -27.43 0.87
CA PRO A 8 -17.53 -27.77 0.84
C PRO A 8 -16.76 -26.75 1.67
N HIS A 9 -15.98 -27.22 2.67
CA HIS A 9 -15.09 -26.38 3.44
C HIS A 9 -14.21 -25.54 2.50
N MET A 10 -13.84 -24.32 2.89
CA MET A 10 -13.01 -23.40 2.09
C MET A 10 -11.77 -24.08 1.49
N ILE A 11 -11.15 -25.00 2.25
CA ILE A 11 -10.01 -25.83 1.82
C ILE A 11 -10.38 -26.76 0.66
N GLY A 12 -11.58 -27.35 0.66
CA GLY A 12 -12.06 -28.19 -0.44
C GLY A 12 -12.22 -27.38 -1.74
N ARG A 13 -12.85 -26.21 -1.67
CA ARG A 13 -12.99 -25.32 -2.82
C ARG A 13 -11.65 -24.85 -3.40
N PHE A 14 -10.67 -24.57 -2.53
CA PHE A 14 -9.32 -24.20 -2.97
C PHE A 14 -8.62 -25.37 -3.68
N ARG A 15 -8.72 -26.58 -3.14
CA ARG A 15 -8.16 -27.80 -3.77
C ARG A 15 -8.79 -28.08 -5.14
N ASP A 16 -10.10 -27.90 -5.25
CA ASP A 16 -10.82 -28.09 -6.51
C ASP A 16 -10.42 -27.02 -7.54
N ALA A 17 -10.25 -25.75 -7.10
CA ALA A 17 -9.73 -24.66 -7.94
C ALA A 17 -8.29 -24.92 -8.42
N LEU A 18 -7.42 -25.51 -7.57
CA LEU A 18 -6.06 -25.91 -7.96
C LEU A 18 -6.06 -27.00 -9.05
N GLY A 19 -6.96 -27.98 -8.94
CA GLY A 19 -7.13 -29.02 -9.96
C GLY A 19 -7.65 -28.49 -11.29
N ALA A 20 -8.55 -27.49 -11.24
CA ALA A 20 -9.14 -26.86 -12.42
C ALA A 20 -8.22 -25.82 -13.09
N SER A 21 -7.28 -25.23 -12.34
CA SER A 21 -6.40 -24.15 -12.83
C SER A 21 -4.96 -24.34 -12.36
N PRO A 22 -4.14 -25.11 -13.08
CA PRO A 22 -2.74 -25.38 -12.70
C PRO A 22 -1.86 -24.14 -12.46
N PRO A 23 -2.03 -22.99 -13.17
CA PRO A 23 -1.25 -21.78 -12.88
C PRO A 23 -1.58 -21.13 -11.53
N LEU A 24 -2.72 -21.47 -10.90
CA LEU A 24 -3.17 -20.83 -9.67
C LEU A 24 -2.17 -21.01 -8.53
N ILE A 25 -1.57 -22.20 -8.36
CA ILE A 25 -0.60 -22.44 -7.28
C ILE A 25 0.64 -21.57 -7.41
N TRP A 26 1.15 -21.40 -8.64
CA TRP A 26 2.32 -20.56 -8.90
C TRP A 26 2.00 -19.08 -8.75
N ALA A 27 0.81 -18.63 -9.16
CA ALA A 27 0.33 -17.28 -8.95
C ALA A 27 0.11 -16.96 -7.46
N PHE A 28 -0.46 -17.90 -6.70
CA PHE A 28 -0.61 -17.83 -5.25
C PHE A 28 0.76 -17.70 -4.55
N LEU A 29 1.69 -18.60 -4.86
CA LEU A 29 3.03 -18.61 -4.27
C LEU A 29 3.80 -17.33 -4.65
N TYR A 30 3.68 -16.87 -5.89
CA TYR A 30 4.30 -15.63 -6.35
C TYR A 30 3.84 -14.42 -5.53
N PHE A 31 2.53 -14.23 -5.37
CA PHE A 31 2.01 -13.08 -4.62
C PHE A 31 2.28 -13.17 -3.13
N PHE A 32 2.22 -14.37 -2.56
CA PHE A 32 2.66 -14.63 -1.19
C PHE A 32 4.12 -14.23 -0.98
N CYS A 33 5.04 -14.72 -1.81
CA CYS A 33 6.46 -14.41 -1.71
C CYS A 33 6.76 -12.92 -1.93
N LEU A 34 6.11 -12.30 -2.92
CA LEU A 34 6.28 -10.89 -3.22
C LEU A 34 5.92 -10.00 -2.03
N LEU A 35 4.76 -10.23 -1.43
CA LEU A 35 4.31 -9.44 -0.27
C LEU A 35 5.06 -9.81 1.00
N SER A 36 5.43 -11.08 1.22
CA SER A 36 6.32 -11.46 2.33
C SER A 36 7.65 -10.71 2.25
N GLY A 37 8.32 -10.73 1.11
CA GLY A 37 9.57 -10.01 0.89
C GLY A 37 9.44 -8.50 1.12
N TYR A 38 8.40 -7.87 0.59
CA TYR A 38 8.15 -6.45 0.81
C TYR A 38 7.87 -6.12 2.29
N TYR A 39 7.03 -6.90 2.95
CA TYR A 39 6.64 -6.64 4.34
C TYR A 39 7.72 -7.02 5.37
N ILE A 40 8.75 -7.78 4.99
CA ILE A 40 9.99 -7.92 5.79
C ILE A 40 10.75 -6.59 5.81
N LEU A 41 10.84 -5.90 4.68
CA LEU A 41 11.62 -4.67 4.51
C LEU A 41 10.89 -3.42 5.02
N ARG A 42 9.57 -3.43 5.07
CA ARG A 42 8.77 -2.27 5.45
C ARG A 42 9.05 -1.76 6.87
N PRO A 43 9.10 -2.62 7.92
CA PRO A 43 9.48 -2.18 9.26
C PRO A 43 10.89 -1.59 9.34
N VAL A 44 11.84 -2.08 8.52
CA VAL A 44 13.17 -1.52 8.40
C VAL A 44 13.13 -0.09 7.85
N ARG A 45 12.30 0.15 6.83
CA ARG A 45 12.07 1.50 6.29
C ARG A 45 11.54 2.45 7.38
N GLU A 46 10.56 2.01 8.16
CA GLU A 46 9.98 2.82 9.24
C GLU A 46 11.04 3.11 10.34
N ALA A 47 11.84 2.10 10.69
CA ALA A 47 12.94 2.26 11.66
C ALA A 47 14.00 3.25 11.17
N MET A 48 14.39 3.18 9.90
CA MET A 48 15.33 4.14 9.32
C MET A 48 14.78 5.55 9.29
N SER A 49 13.53 5.75 8.90
CA SER A 49 12.90 7.07 8.85
C SER A 49 12.71 7.71 10.24
N SER A 50 12.64 6.91 11.29
CA SER A 50 12.54 7.34 12.69
C SER A 50 13.87 7.29 13.47
N SER A 51 15.00 7.00 12.82
CA SER A 51 16.31 6.91 13.48
C SER A 51 16.83 8.27 13.96
N ASN A 52 17.61 8.24 15.04
CA ASN A 52 18.37 9.41 15.53
C ASN A 52 19.71 9.60 14.83
N ASP A 53 20.21 8.58 14.13
CA ASP A 53 21.47 8.61 13.41
C ASP A 53 21.28 9.26 12.02
N ILE A 54 21.51 10.57 11.97
CA ILE A 54 21.39 11.36 10.74
C ILE A 54 22.39 10.91 9.67
N GLY A 55 23.59 10.48 10.08
CA GLY A 55 24.62 9.97 9.17
C GLY A 55 24.22 8.65 8.51
N ALA A 56 23.50 7.79 9.22
CA ALA A 56 22.94 6.58 8.64
C ALA A 56 21.81 6.89 7.64
N ILE A 57 21.02 7.94 7.90
CA ILE A 57 19.87 8.29 7.04
C ILE A 57 20.33 9.05 5.80
N PHE A 58 21.08 10.15 5.96
CA PHE A 58 21.38 11.09 4.88
C PHE A 58 22.83 10.98 4.40
N PRO A 59 23.08 11.17 3.09
CA PRO A 59 24.43 11.24 2.57
C PRO A 59 25.19 12.46 3.08
N PRO A 60 26.53 12.40 3.22
CA PRO A 60 27.35 13.48 3.78
C PRO A 60 27.17 14.82 3.08
N GLY A 61 27.02 14.83 1.76
CA GLY A 61 26.79 16.06 0.97
C GLY A 61 25.49 16.78 1.33
N MET A 62 24.42 16.03 1.63
CA MET A 62 23.16 16.62 2.09
C MET A 62 23.29 17.19 3.49
N ILE A 63 23.97 16.49 4.40
CA ILE A 63 24.25 16.96 5.75
C ILE A 63 25.06 18.26 5.69
N ALA A 64 26.12 18.30 4.88
CA ALA A 64 26.95 19.49 4.70
C ALA A 64 26.14 20.67 4.14
N PHE A 65 25.28 20.44 3.15
CA PHE A 65 24.42 21.47 2.58
C PHE A 65 23.52 22.11 3.64
N PHE A 66 22.80 21.30 4.43
CA PHE A 66 21.90 21.80 5.47
C PHE A 66 22.65 22.52 6.58
N THR A 67 23.82 22.00 6.98
CA THR A 67 24.70 22.63 7.99
C THR A 67 25.21 23.99 7.51
N ALA A 68 25.65 24.08 6.25
CA ALA A 68 26.14 25.34 5.67
C ALA A 68 25.06 26.44 5.64
N HIS A 69 23.79 26.07 5.56
CA HIS A 69 22.65 27.00 5.56
C HIS A 69 22.01 27.19 6.95
N GLY A 70 22.62 26.66 8.02
CA GLY A 70 22.11 26.78 9.39
C GLY A 70 20.78 26.04 9.63
N LEU A 71 20.42 25.05 8.79
CA LEU A 71 19.18 24.31 8.90
C LEU A 71 19.39 23.00 9.66
N PRO A 72 18.64 22.73 10.75
CA PRO A 72 18.80 21.54 11.56
C PRO A 72 18.15 20.31 10.87
N LEU A 73 18.89 19.63 9.99
CA LEU A 73 18.41 18.49 9.19
C LEU A 73 17.69 17.42 10.03
N LYS A 74 18.15 17.21 11.29
CA LYS A 74 17.53 16.26 12.23
C LYS A 74 16.05 16.57 12.49
N GLU A 75 15.68 17.84 12.54
CA GLU A 75 14.30 18.28 12.76
C GLU A 75 13.43 18.17 11.52
N PHE A 76 14.03 18.14 10.33
CA PHE A 76 13.36 18.06 9.02
C PHE A 76 13.46 16.67 8.39
N THR A 77 13.88 15.63 9.14
CA THR A 77 14.13 14.28 8.60
C THR A 77 12.97 13.77 7.78
N LEU A 78 11.76 13.72 8.32
CA LEU A 78 10.59 13.20 7.60
C LEU A 78 10.17 14.12 6.45
N GLN A 79 10.24 15.44 6.61
CA GLN A 79 9.92 16.41 5.57
C GLN A 79 10.81 16.23 4.34
N VAL A 80 12.11 16.08 4.54
CA VAL A 80 13.07 15.83 3.45
C VAL A 80 12.81 14.48 2.79
N ILE A 81 12.61 13.41 3.58
CA ILE A 81 12.30 12.08 3.06
C ILE A 81 11.04 12.11 2.19
N PHE A 82 9.93 12.64 2.69
CA PHE A 82 8.66 12.69 1.96
C PHE A 82 8.74 13.57 0.71
N THR A 83 9.50 14.68 0.77
CA THR A 83 9.75 15.54 -0.39
C THR A 83 10.50 14.76 -1.48
N CYS A 84 11.58 14.05 -1.12
CA CYS A 84 12.34 13.25 -2.07
C CYS A 84 11.52 12.08 -2.63
N VAL A 85 10.71 11.41 -1.79
CA VAL A 85 9.77 10.37 -2.24
C VAL A 85 8.77 10.93 -3.25
N PHE A 86 8.19 12.09 -2.98
CA PHE A 86 7.26 12.73 -3.91
C PHE A 86 7.91 13.04 -5.26
N LEU A 87 9.10 13.67 -5.25
CA LEU A 87 9.82 14.03 -6.46
C LEU A 87 10.24 12.81 -7.29
N ILE A 88 10.79 11.77 -6.64
CA ILE A 88 11.19 10.56 -7.37
C ILE A 88 10.00 9.81 -7.94
N MET A 89 8.87 9.75 -7.21
CA MET A 89 7.65 9.13 -7.71
C MET A 89 7.08 9.88 -8.92
N LEU A 90 7.09 11.21 -8.89
CA LEU A 90 6.64 12.05 -10.01
C LEU A 90 7.53 11.84 -11.24
N ALA A 91 8.87 11.79 -11.05
CA ALA A 91 9.83 11.58 -12.12
C ALA A 91 9.78 10.15 -12.73
N LEU A 92 9.46 9.14 -11.91
CA LEU A 92 9.42 7.75 -12.37
C LEU A 92 8.11 7.34 -13.05
N GLN A 93 7.03 8.09 -12.88
CA GLN A 93 5.73 7.82 -13.51
C GLN A 93 5.82 7.65 -15.04
N PRO A 94 6.40 8.61 -15.81
CA PRO A 94 6.52 8.46 -17.26
C PRO A 94 7.49 7.33 -17.64
N VAL A 95 8.54 7.09 -16.85
CA VAL A 95 9.50 6.00 -17.08
C VAL A 95 8.81 4.65 -16.96
N TYR A 96 8.00 4.48 -15.92
CA TYR A 96 7.20 3.25 -15.73
C TYR A 96 6.26 3.02 -16.92
N GLY A 97 5.52 4.05 -17.33
CA GLY A 97 4.62 3.95 -18.49
C GLY A 97 5.34 3.54 -19.77
N ALA A 98 6.51 4.14 -20.04
CA ALA A 98 7.34 3.83 -21.20
C ALA A 98 7.90 2.39 -21.15
N LEU A 99 8.35 1.92 -19.99
CA LEU A 99 8.88 0.57 -19.82
C LEU A 99 7.80 -0.50 -20.05
N VAL A 100 6.64 -0.33 -19.44
CA VAL A 100 5.52 -1.28 -19.56
C VAL A 100 4.96 -1.34 -20.98
N SER A 101 4.99 -0.22 -21.74
CA SER A 101 4.50 -0.17 -23.12
C SER A 101 5.49 -0.71 -24.16
N ARG A 102 6.82 -0.61 -23.90
CA ARG A 102 7.85 -0.99 -24.87
C ARG A 102 8.25 -2.45 -24.84
N PHE A 103 8.23 -3.09 -23.68
CA PHE A 103 8.77 -4.44 -23.51
C PHE A 103 7.68 -5.48 -23.24
N PRO A 104 7.74 -6.67 -23.91
CA PRO A 104 6.86 -7.78 -23.58
C PRO A 104 7.13 -8.22 -22.12
N ARG A 105 6.09 -8.34 -21.34
CA ARG A 105 6.17 -8.58 -19.88
C ARG A 105 6.95 -9.84 -19.52
N ARG A 106 6.88 -10.88 -20.35
CA ARG A 106 7.63 -12.15 -20.18
C ARG A 106 9.15 -12.00 -20.14
N VAL A 107 9.69 -10.95 -20.80
CA VAL A 107 11.13 -10.64 -20.80
C VAL A 107 11.44 -9.61 -19.73
N PHE A 108 10.59 -8.62 -19.60
CA PHE A 108 10.73 -7.50 -18.68
C PHE A 108 10.70 -7.94 -17.20
N LEU A 109 9.78 -8.87 -16.80
CA LEU A 109 9.65 -9.29 -15.42
C LEU A 109 10.93 -9.87 -14.81
N PRO A 110 11.56 -10.92 -15.39
CA PRO A 110 12.78 -11.47 -14.81
C PRO A 110 13.90 -10.43 -14.67
N VAL A 111 14.01 -9.49 -15.61
CA VAL A 111 15.01 -8.42 -15.57
C VAL A 111 14.72 -7.45 -14.41
N VAL A 112 13.47 -7.03 -14.23
CA VAL A 112 13.07 -6.14 -13.12
C VAL A 112 13.30 -6.80 -11.77
N TYR A 113 12.90 -8.05 -11.60
CA TYR A 113 13.12 -8.76 -10.33
C TYR A 113 14.61 -9.05 -10.10
N GLY A 114 15.37 -9.40 -11.17
CA GLY A 114 16.82 -9.53 -11.11
C GLY A 114 17.49 -8.23 -10.63
N PHE A 115 17.08 -7.08 -11.19
CA PHE A 115 17.53 -5.77 -10.75
C PHE A 115 17.22 -5.53 -9.26
N PHE A 116 15.99 -5.82 -8.80
CA PHE A 116 15.64 -5.66 -7.39
C PHE A 116 16.43 -6.61 -6.47
N ILE A 117 16.71 -7.84 -6.89
CA ILE A 117 17.53 -8.78 -6.12
C ILE A 117 18.97 -8.24 -6.00
N VAL A 118 19.59 -7.84 -7.10
CA VAL A 118 20.98 -7.34 -7.11
C VAL A 118 21.11 -6.07 -6.27
N THR A 119 20.17 -5.13 -6.41
CA THR A 119 20.17 -3.90 -5.60
C THR A 119 19.93 -4.19 -4.12
N LEU A 120 19.09 -5.20 -3.78
CA LEU A 120 18.85 -5.60 -2.40
C LEU A 120 20.09 -6.27 -1.77
N LEU A 121 20.86 -7.05 -2.54
CA LEU A 121 22.19 -7.54 -2.11
C LEU A 121 23.17 -6.38 -1.92
N GLY A 122 23.10 -5.34 -2.74
CA GLY A 122 23.85 -4.11 -2.54
C GLY A 122 23.47 -3.41 -1.23
N PHE A 123 22.17 -3.34 -0.88
CA PHE A 123 21.74 -2.82 0.43
C PHE A 123 22.21 -3.68 1.59
N TYR A 124 22.25 -5.01 1.45
CA TYR A 124 22.87 -5.87 2.46
C TYR A 124 24.29 -5.39 2.79
N VAL A 125 25.13 -5.21 1.78
CA VAL A 125 26.50 -4.74 1.96
C VAL A 125 26.54 -3.33 2.57
N MET A 126 25.69 -2.42 2.12
CA MET A 126 25.62 -1.04 2.65
C MET A 126 25.21 -1.00 4.14
N PHE A 127 24.28 -1.86 4.55
CA PHE A 127 23.83 -1.92 5.95
C PHE A 127 24.86 -2.61 6.83
N ASP A 128 25.48 -3.68 6.37
CA ASP A 128 26.53 -4.42 7.08
C ASP A 128 27.79 -3.56 7.29
N SER A 129 28.21 -2.84 6.23
CA SER A 129 29.38 -1.94 6.28
C SER A 129 29.09 -0.58 6.92
N GLY A 130 27.84 -0.28 7.31
CA GLY A 130 27.50 1.00 7.94
C GLY A 130 27.63 2.24 7.04
N VAL A 131 27.49 2.10 5.71
CA VAL A 131 27.66 3.21 4.75
C VAL A 131 26.74 4.39 5.08
N PRO A 132 27.26 5.64 5.14
CA PRO A 132 26.45 6.84 5.35
C PRO A 132 25.42 7.05 4.25
N GLY A 133 24.21 7.49 4.63
CA GLY A 133 23.12 7.74 3.67
C GLY A 133 22.35 6.48 3.23
N ARG A 134 22.68 5.29 3.77
CA ARG A 134 22.00 4.03 3.43
C ARG A 134 20.49 4.08 3.68
N GLY A 135 20.05 4.80 4.71
CA GLY A 135 18.64 4.92 5.06
C GLY A 135 17.83 5.61 3.98
N MET A 136 18.29 6.77 3.49
CA MET A 136 17.61 7.51 2.42
C MET A 136 17.56 6.73 1.12
N ALA A 137 18.70 6.15 0.70
CA ALA A 137 18.77 5.31 -0.49
C ALA A 137 17.77 4.14 -0.41
N PHE A 138 17.72 3.46 0.75
CA PHE A 138 16.81 2.35 0.99
C PHE A 138 15.34 2.77 1.01
N ILE A 139 14.99 3.88 1.66
CA ILE A 139 13.61 4.40 1.71
C ILE A 139 13.09 4.73 0.32
N LEU A 140 13.90 5.40 -0.51
CA LEU A 140 13.55 5.70 -1.89
C LEU A 140 13.39 4.42 -2.71
N TRP A 141 14.36 3.50 -2.60
CA TRP A 141 14.34 2.23 -3.32
C TRP A 141 13.11 1.37 -2.97
N ILE A 142 12.80 1.16 -1.70
CA ILE A 142 11.66 0.31 -1.29
C ILE A 142 10.31 0.92 -1.70
N THR A 143 10.24 2.25 -1.79
CA THR A 143 9.04 2.94 -2.26
C THR A 143 8.82 2.70 -3.76
N VAL A 144 9.90 2.77 -4.55
CA VAL A 144 9.90 2.43 -5.99
C VAL A 144 9.59 0.94 -6.18
N PHE A 145 10.26 0.06 -5.42
CA PHE A 145 10.03 -1.39 -5.46
C PHE A 145 8.55 -1.74 -5.24
N ASN A 146 7.91 -1.19 -4.21
CA ASN A 146 6.52 -1.47 -3.92
C ASN A 146 5.58 -1.07 -5.08
N LEU A 147 5.79 0.11 -5.65
CA LEU A 147 5.00 0.58 -6.79
C LEU A 147 5.12 -0.37 -7.99
N PHE A 148 6.36 -0.67 -8.39
CA PHE A 148 6.64 -1.49 -9.56
C PHE A 148 6.23 -2.95 -9.35
N ALA A 149 6.61 -3.54 -8.23
CA ALA A 149 6.46 -4.97 -8.01
C ALA A 149 4.99 -5.41 -8.00
N VAL A 150 4.12 -4.66 -7.32
CA VAL A 150 2.68 -4.99 -7.24
C VAL A 150 1.96 -4.70 -8.57
N ALA A 151 2.26 -3.56 -9.21
CA ALA A 151 1.65 -3.21 -10.49
C ALA A 151 2.04 -4.19 -11.61
N VAL A 152 3.31 -4.57 -11.67
CA VAL A 152 3.84 -5.53 -12.64
C VAL A 152 3.28 -6.94 -12.39
N PHE A 153 3.14 -7.33 -11.12
CA PHE A 153 2.49 -8.60 -10.74
C PHE A 153 1.08 -8.72 -11.32
N TRP A 154 0.19 -7.77 -11.00
CA TRP A 154 -1.20 -7.82 -11.49
C TRP A 154 -1.30 -7.72 -13.02
N SER A 155 -0.40 -6.94 -13.61
CA SER A 155 -0.31 -6.86 -15.07
C SER A 155 0.05 -8.22 -15.69
N PHE A 156 0.97 -8.99 -15.08
CA PHE A 156 1.33 -10.32 -15.53
C PHE A 156 0.22 -11.34 -15.26
N MET A 157 -0.50 -11.25 -14.16
CA MET A 157 -1.66 -12.11 -13.90
C MET A 157 -2.75 -11.96 -14.98
N ALA A 158 -2.94 -10.75 -15.51
CA ALA A 158 -3.85 -10.52 -16.64
C ALA A 158 -3.37 -11.15 -17.96
N ASP A 159 -2.09 -11.47 -18.11
CA ASP A 159 -1.56 -12.23 -19.26
C ASP A 159 -1.70 -13.76 -19.07
N VAL A 160 -1.69 -14.22 -17.81
CA VAL A 160 -1.75 -15.66 -17.47
C VAL A 160 -3.18 -16.18 -17.46
N PHE A 161 -4.13 -15.40 -16.90
CA PHE A 161 -5.53 -15.81 -16.73
C PHE A 161 -6.47 -15.13 -17.72
N SER A 162 -7.49 -15.85 -18.16
CA SER A 162 -8.63 -15.26 -18.89
C SER A 162 -9.56 -14.52 -17.95
N ASP A 163 -10.51 -13.73 -18.47
CA ASP A 163 -11.48 -13.00 -17.65
C ASP A 163 -12.32 -13.92 -16.76
N THR A 164 -12.71 -15.09 -17.26
CA THR A 164 -13.44 -16.10 -16.48
C THR A 164 -12.59 -16.72 -15.37
N GLU A 165 -11.36 -17.10 -15.68
CA GLU A 165 -10.40 -17.64 -14.71
C GLU A 165 -9.97 -16.59 -13.69
N ALA A 166 -9.79 -15.33 -14.11
CA ALA A 166 -9.44 -14.23 -13.23
C ALA A 166 -10.53 -14.02 -12.16
N ARG A 167 -11.81 -14.01 -12.56
CA ARG A 167 -12.94 -13.89 -11.62
C ARG A 167 -12.98 -15.04 -10.61
N ALA A 168 -12.61 -16.25 -11.02
CA ALA A 168 -12.58 -17.41 -10.14
C ALA A 168 -11.36 -17.42 -9.20
N ASN A 169 -10.19 -16.98 -9.68
CA ASN A 169 -8.89 -17.21 -9.04
C ASN A 169 -8.31 -16.00 -8.32
N TYR A 170 -8.65 -14.74 -8.70
CA TYR A 170 -8.05 -13.54 -8.11
C TYR A 170 -8.35 -13.38 -6.61
N GLY A 171 -9.48 -13.92 -6.13
CA GLY A 171 -9.77 -13.96 -4.70
C GLY A 171 -8.76 -14.80 -3.91
N TYR A 172 -8.36 -15.96 -4.43
CA TYR A 172 -7.34 -16.81 -3.80
C TYR A 172 -5.95 -16.18 -3.88
N ILE A 173 -5.61 -15.56 -5.01
CA ILE A 173 -4.34 -14.84 -5.18
C ILE A 173 -4.27 -13.65 -4.20
N GLY A 174 -5.38 -12.89 -4.06
CA GLY A 174 -5.48 -11.82 -3.05
C GLY A 174 -5.27 -12.32 -1.62
N ALA A 175 -5.85 -13.47 -1.27
CA ALA A 175 -5.63 -14.10 0.03
C ALA A 175 -4.16 -14.48 0.26
N ALA A 176 -3.45 -14.96 -0.77
CA ALA A 176 -2.00 -15.21 -0.69
C ALA A 176 -1.23 -13.95 -0.32
N GLY A 177 -1.58 -12.82 -0.94
CA GLY A 177 -0.99 -11.52 -0.61
C GLY A 177 -1.22 -11.12 0.85
N THR A 178 -2.43 -11.34 1.38
CA THR A 178 -2.73 -11.07 2.79
C THR A 178 -1.93 -11.96 3.72
N LEU A 179 -1.78 -13.24 3.40
CA LEU A 179 -0.92 -14.16 4.14
C LEU A 179 0.55 -13.70 4.11
N GLY A 180 1.04 -13.25 2.96
CA GLY A 180 2.38 -12.66 2.83
C GLY A 180 2.57 -11.41 3.67
N ALA A 181 1.56 -10.53 3.70
CA ALA A 181 1.56 -9.32 4.51
C ALA A 181 1.51 -9.58 6.02
N LEU A 182 1.07 -10.77 6.45
CA LEU A 182 1.18 -11.24 7.84
C LEU A 182 2.51 -11.94 8.11
N ALA A 183 2.94 -12.80 7.17
CA ALA A 183 4.19 -13.56 7.32
C ALA A 183 5.42 -12.65 7.36
N GLY A 184 5.48 -11.61 6.53
CA GLY A 184 6.60 -10.68 6.47
C GLY A 184 6.94 -10.03 7.82
N PRO A 185 6.03 -9.25 8.44
CA PRO A 185 6.26 -8.63 9.74
C PRO A 185 6.49 -9.64 10.87
N LEU A 186 5.84 -10.80 10.83
CA LEU A 186 6.08 -11.88 11.78
C LEU A 186 7.52 -12.38 11.69
N LEU A 187 8.01 -12.67 10.47
CA LEU A 187 9.39 -13.07 10.24
C LEU A 187 10.38 -11.99 10.69
N THR A 188 10.11 -10.72 10.36
CA THR A 188 10.95 -9.59 10.82
C THR A 188 11.05 -9.57 12.34
N ARG A 189 9.90 -9.65 13.03
CA ARG A 189 9.84 -9.62 14.49
C ARG A 189 10.60 -10.78 15.16
N LEU A 190 10.56 -11.97 14.56
CA LEU A 190 11.23 -13.16 15.09
C LEU A 190 12.74 -13.19 14.80
N LEU A 191 13.14 -12.59 13.68
CA LEU A 191 14.50 -12.70 13.17
C LEU A 191 15.39 -11.49 13.50
N VAL A 192 14.83 -10.27 13.57
CA VAL A 192 15.62 -9.03 13.66
C VAL A 192 16.60 -9.03 14.82
N ASP A 193 16.18 -9.49 16.00
CA ASP A 193 17.03 -9.53 17.19
C ASP A 193 18.14 -10.61 17.10
N ARG A 194 17.99 -11.59 16.19
CA ARG A 194 18.95 -12.72 16.04
C ARG A 194 19.95 -12.49 14.93
N ILE A 195 19.47 -11.96 13.80
CA ILE A 195 20.29 -11.85 12.60
C ILE A 195 20.58 -10.39 12.20
N GLY A 196 19.91 -9.42 12.82
CA GLY A 196 20.04 -7.99 12.51
C GLY A 196 19.36 -7.57 11.21
N ILE A 197 19.30 -6.24 10.99
CA ILE A 197 18.61 -5.63 9.83
C ILE A 197 19.25 -6.03 8.50
N ALA A 198 20.59 -6.06 8.42
CA ALA A 198 21.29 -6.37 7.18
C ALA A 198 20.88 -7.74 6.63
N ASN A 199 20.83 -8.76 7.47
CA ASN A 199 20.46 -10.11 7.07
C ASN A 199 18.97 -10.26 6.69
N LEU A 200 18.08 -9.37 7.14
CA LEU A 200 16.70 -9.32 6.65
C LEU A 200 16.62 -9.01 5.16
N MET A 201 17.60 -8.27 4.60
CA MET A 201 17.71 -8.03 3.16
C MET A 201 17.93 -9.34 2.39
N LEU A 202 18.76 -10.25 2.93
CA LEU A 202 19.01 -11.57 2.33
C LEU A 202 17.77 -12.47 2.39
N VAL A 203 17.02 -12.44 3.50
CA VAL A 203 15.75 -13.17 3.62
C VAL A 203 14.77 -12.68 2.59
N SER A 204 14.62 -11.35 2.45
CA SER A 204 13.75 -10.75 1.43
C SER A 204 14.21 -11.09 -0.01
N ALA A 205 15.52 -11.05 -0.28
CA ALA A 205 16.08 -11.46 -1.56
C ALA A 205 15.73 -12.93 -1.90
N GLY A 206 15.75 -13.83 -0.93
CA GLY A 206 15.31 -15.22 -1.08
C GLY A 206 13.84 -15.33 -1.53
N PHE A 207 12.94 -14.52 -0.96
CA PHE A 207 11.56 -14.44 -1.42
C PHE A 207 11.45 -13.91 -2.85
N LEU A 208 12.26 -12.92 -3.25
CA LEU A 208 12.27 -12.40 -4.62
C LEU A 208 12.84 -13.43 -5.63
N VAL A 209 13.83 -14.23 -5.24
CA VAL A 209 14.30 -15.37 -6.05
C VAL A 209 13.18 -16.35 -6.29
N MET A 210 12.39 -16.68 -5.26
CA MET A 210 11.21 -17.54 -5.43
C MET A 210 10.16 -16.91 -6.38
N CYS A 211 9.97 -15.56 -6.33
CA CYS A 211 9.14 -14.87 -7.32
C CYS A 211 9.62 -15.10 -8.75
N VAL A 212 10.94 -15.03 -9.00
CA VAL A 212 11.54 -15.31 -10.33
C VAL A 212 11.25 -16.75 -10.76
N VAL A 213 11.39 -17.73 -9.87
CA VAL A 213 11.03 -19.14 -10.16
C VAL A 213 9.55 -19.25 -10.56
N CYS A 214 8.66 -18.61 -9.81
CA CYS A 214 7.22 -18.59 -10.13
C CYS A 214 6.95 -17.95 -11.51
N ILE A 215 7.63 -16.83 -11.84
CA ILE A 215 7.53 -16.18 -13.15
C ILE A 215 7.93 -17.13 -14.28
N TYR A 216 9.05 -17.83 -14.13
CA TYR A 216 9.48 -18.81 -15.15
C TYR A 216 8.47 -19.95 -15.31
N ARG A 217 7.88 -20.43 -14.25
CA ARG A 217 6.83 -21.45 -14.29
C ARG A 217 5.56 -20.95 -14.99
N LEU A 218 5.12 -19.74 -14.67
CA LEU A 218 3.90 -19.12 -15.23
C LEU A 218 4.06 -18.68 -16.69
N ARG A 219 5.29 -18.48 -17.17
CA ARG A 219 5.59 -17.99 -18.51
C ARG A 219 4.96 -18.87 -19.62
N LEU A 220 4.89 -20.17 -19.43
CA LEU A 220 4.32 -21.08 -20.42
C LEU A 220 2.84 -20.78 -20.71
N TRP A 221 2.04 -20.56 -19.66
CA TRP A 221 0.62 -20.19 -19.79
C TRP A 221 0.43 -18.80 -20.39
N ALA A 222 1.27 -17.83 -20.01
CA ALA A 222 1.24 -16.49 -20.61
C ALA A 222 1.52 -16.51 -22.12
N VAL A 223 2.49 -17.33 -22.59
CA VAL A 223 2.80 -17.48 -24.02
C VAL A 223 1.65 -18.12 -24.77
N GLN A 224 1.07 -19.20 -24.24
CA GLN A 224 -0.07 -19.87 -24.88
C GLN A 224 -1.26 -18.90 -25.00
N ARG A 225 -1.51 -18.10 -23.98
CA ARG A 225 -2.62 -17.12 -23.95
C ARG A 225 -2.37 -15.96 -24.93
N GLU A 226 -1.13 -15.47 -25.05
CA GLU A 226 -0.76 -14.42 -26.00
C GLU A 226 -1.04 -14.87 -27.46
N GLN A 227 -0.74 -16.13 -27.79
CA GLN A 227 -1.05 -16.70 -29.10
C GLN A 227 -2.55 -16.70 -29.40
N THR A 228 -3.36 -17.09 -28.41
CA THR A 228 -4.83 -17.09 -28.53
C THR A 228 -5.38 -15.65 -28.66
N ARG A 229 -4.81 -14.69 -27.95
CA ARG A 229 -5.25 -13.28 -27.93
C ARG A 229 -4.91 -12.53 -29.22
N LYS A 230 -3.77 -12.83 -29.86
CA LYS A 230 -3.41 -12.28 -31.19
C LYS A 230 -4.39 -12.65 -32.29
N LEU A 231 -5.12 -13.73 -32.12
CA LEU A 231 -6.20 -14.16 -33.03
C LEU A 231 -7.53 -13.42 -32.79
N ALA A 232 -7.67 -12.73 -31.63
CA ALA A 232 -8.94 -12.12 -31.17
C ALA A 232 -8.89 -10.58 -31.00
N SER A 233 -7.78 -9.89 -31.37
CA SER A 233 -7.51 -8.53 -30.87
C SER A 233 -8.15 -7.38 -31.63
N GLY A 234 -8.84 -6.54 -30.85
CA GLY A 234 -9.33 -5.21 -31.18
C GLY A 234 -9.27 -4.20 -30.02
N GLU A 235 -8.52 -4.45 -28.93
CA GLU A 235 -8.49 -3.53 -27.78
C GLU A 235 -7.39 -2.48 -27.91
N VAL A 236 -7.79 -1.21 -28.03
CA VAL A 236 -6.90 -0.04 -27.96
C VAL A 236 -6.50 0.21 -26.49
N PRO A 237 -5.19 0.32 -26.16
CA PRO A 237 -4.74 0.70 -24.83
C PRO A 237 -5.23 2.12 -24.51
N MET A 238 -6.02 2.29 -23.44
CA MET A 238 -6.33 3.63 -22.93
C MET A 238 -5.12 4.16 -22.14
N GLY A 239 -4.38 5.09 -22.73
CA GLY A 239 -3.32 5.83 -22.04
C GLY A 239 -3.88 6.62 -20.85
N GLY A 240 -3.19 6.58 -19.70
CA GLY A 240 -3.54 7.36 -18.52
C GLY A 240 -3.18 8.83 -18.70
N ASP A 241 -4.12 9.68 -19.13
CA ASP A 241 -4.00 11.14 -19.11
C ASP A 241 -4.27 11.65 -17.70
N ILE A 242 -3.20 11.86 -16.91
CA ILE A 242 -3.27 12.37 -15.53
C ILE A 242 -3.89 13.79 -15.49
N LEU A 243 -3.54 14.64 -16.43
CA LEU A 243 -4.09 16.00 -16.49
C LEU A 243 -5.59 15.98 -16.82
N GLY A 244 -6.01 15.11 -17.73
CA GLY A 244 -7.44 14.85 -17.97
C GLY A 244 -8.14 14.31 -16.73
N GLY A 245 -7.48 13.46 -15.96
CA GLY A 245 -7.97 12.97 -14.66
C GLY A 245 -8.20 14.07 -13.64
N LEU A 246 -7.25 15.00 -13.48
CA LEU A 246 -7.38 16.15 -12.56
C LEU A 246 -8.51 17.10 -12.99
N LYS A 247 -8.64 17.39 -14.30
CA LYS A 247 -9.76 18.20 -14.83
C LYS A 247 -11.11 17.54 -14.52
N LEU A 248 -11.19 16.22 -14.66
CA LEU A 248 -12.39 15.45 -14.39
C LEU A 248 -12.78 15.52 -12.91
N ILE A 249 -11.79 15.43 -11.99
CA ILE A 249 -12.00 15.53 -10.54
C ILE A 249 -12.59 16.90 -10.17
N VAL A 250 -12.09 17.98 -10.76
CA VAL A 250 -12.61 19.33 -10.50
C VAL A 250 -14.03 19.49 -11.05
N ARG A 251 -14.34 18.90 -12.20
CA ARG A 251 -15.64 19.03 -12.88
C ARG A 251 -16.74 18.25 -12.21
N GLU A 252 -16.47 16.99 -11.80
CA GLU A 252 -17.47 16.04 -11.34
C GLU A 252 -17.61 16.04 -9.81
N PRO A 253 -18.78 16.37 -9.23
CA PRO A 253 -18.95 16.47 -7.77
C PRO A 253 -18.63 15.19 -7.01
N LEU A 254 -18.98 14.03 -7.57
CA LEU A 254 -18.66 12.73 -6.97
C LEU A 254 -17.16 12.53 -6.82
N LEU A 255 -16.40 12.75 -7.90
CA LEU A 255 -14.94 12.57 -7.91
C LEU A 255 -14.25 13.62 -7.03
N ARG A 256 -14.78 14.82 -6.95
CA ARG A 256 -14.29 15.89 -6.07
C ARG A 256 -14.41 15.49 -4.60
N TRP A 257 -15.58 15.02 -4.16
CA TRP A 257 -15.77 14.59 -2.78
C TRP A 257 -14.95 13.32 -2.45
N LEU A 258 -14.79 12.43 -3.43
CA LEU A 258 -13.90 11.29 -3.31
C LEU A 258 -12.44 11.73 -3.12
N ALA A 259 -11.97 12.68 -3.93
CA ALA A 259 -10.61 13.22 -3.80
C ALA A 259 -10.40 13.94 -2.47
N VAL A 260 -11.36 14.77 -2.02
CA VAL A 260 -11.30 15.44 -0.70
C VAL A 260 -11.24 14.41 0.43
N MET A 261 -12.06 13.37 0.38
CA MET A 261 -12.03 12.29 1.36
C MET A 261 -10.65 11.60 1.40
N VAL A 262 -10.04 11.35 0.24
CA VAL A 262 -8.70 10.74 0.16
C VAL A 262 -7.64 11.69 0.70
N VAL A 263 -7.66 12.98 0.33
CA VAL A 263 -6.74 14.01 0.85
C VAL A 263 -6.75 14.04 2.37
N LEU A 264 -7.96 14.12 2.97
CA LEU A 264 -8.11 14.20 4.42
C LEU A 264 -7.80 12.86 5.12
N GLY A 265 -8.12 11.72 4.49
CA GLY A 265 -7.74 10.40 4.98
C GLY A 265 -6.22 10.18 5.02
N VAL A 266 -5.52 10.60 3.97
CA VAL A 266 -4.05 10.64 3.95
C VAL A 266 -3.53 11.57 5.04
N GLY A 267 -4.13 12.75 5.20
CA GLY A 267 -3.76 13.71 6.23
C GLY A 267 -3.83 13.14 7.65
N VAL A 268 -4.94 12.46 7.98
CA VAL A 268 -5.08 11.73 9.25
C VAL A 268 -3.93 10.73 9.45
N GLY A 269 -3.69 9.88 8.44
CA GLY A 269 -2.63 8.88 8.51
C GLY A 269 -1.24 9.49 8.67
N THR A 270 -0.94 10.57 7.93
CA THR A 270 0.37 11.22 7.93
C THR A 270 0.65 11.97 9.24
N LEU A 271 -0.33 12.68 9.80
CA LEU A 271 -0.16 13.33 11.10
C LEU A 271 0.14 12.31 12.20
N LEU A 272 -0.62 11.22 12.25
CA LEU A 272 -0.43 10.15 13.23
C LEU A 272 0.91 9.41 13.04
N TYR A 273 1.32 9.17 11.79
CA TYR A 273 2.60 8.55 11.46
C TYR A 273 3.79 9.38 11.95
N ASN A 274 3.74 10.71 11.78
CA ASN A 274 4.81 11.59 12.24
C ASN A 274 4.94 11.59 13.77
N GLU A 275 3.83 11.61 14.51
CA GLU A 275 3.83 11.48 15.98
C GLU A 275 4.36 10.10 16.41
N GLN A 276 3.96 9.03 15.74
CA GLN A 276 4.47 7.70 16.00
C GLN A 276 5.99 7.60 15.77
N ALA A 277 6.49 8.22 14.69
CA ALA A 277 7.92 8.27 14.41
C ALA A 277 8.70 9.07 15.47
N ALA A 278 8.10 10.17 15.98
CA ALA A 278 8.69 10.94 17.08
C ALA A 278 8.79 10.13 18.38
N ILE A 279 7.72 9.39 18.72
CA ILE A 279 7.69 8.48 19.88
C ILE A 279 8.74 7.36 19.72
N ALA A 280 8.82 6.72 18.56
CA ALA A 280 9.79 5.67 18.30
C ALA A 280 11.23 6.19 18.43
N ARG A 281 11.49 7.40 17.91
CA ARG A 281 12.79 8.09 18.01
C ARG A 281 13.18 8.39 19.46
N ALA A 282 12.23 8.73 20.30
CA ALA A 282 12.45 9.00 21.71
C ALA A 282 12.65 7.72 22.55
N ALA A 283 11.95 6.63 22.19
CA ALA A 283 11.90 5.40 22.96
C ALA A 283 13.01 4.39 22.62
N PHE A 284 13.51 4.39 21.38
CA PHE A 284 14.43 3.36 20.89
C PHE A 284 15.79 3.95 20.49
N THR A 285 16.86 3.28 20.91
CA THR A 285 18.24 3.69 20.63
C THR A 285 18.83 2.96 19.43
N THR A 286 18.34 1.74 19.15
CA THR A 286 18.84 0.92 18.04
C THR A 286 17.80 0.75 16.94
N ALA A 287 18.29 0.59 15.70
CA ALA A 287 17.43 0.36 14.56
C ALA A 287 16.69 -0.99 14.64
N ASP A 288 17.31 -2.02 15.27
CA ASP A 288 16.67 -3.33 15.48
C ASP A 288 15.45 -3.22 16.41
N GLN A 289 15.56 -2.48 17.52
CA GLN A 289 14.43 -2.23 18.43
C GLN A 289 13.28 -1.51 17.72
N SER A 290 13.59 -0.46 16.97
CA SER A 290 12.60 0.27 16.17
C SER A 290 11.96 -0.64 15.12
N THR A 291 12.75 -1.46 14.43
CA THR A 291 12.25 -2.42 13.43
C THR A 291 11.29 -3.44 14.06
N ARG A 292 11.63 -3.95 15.24
CA ARG A 292 10.78 -4.86 16.00
C ARG A 292 9.46 -4.21 16.42
N TYR A 293 9.48 -2.95 16.85
CA TYR A 293 8.29 -2.18 17.18
C TYR A 293 7.37 -2.00 15.97
N PHE A 294 7.91 -1.51 14.86
CA PHE A 294 7.12 -1.29 13.65
C PHE A 294 6.60 -2.60 13.03
N SER A 295 7.38 -3.69 13.11
CA SER A 295 6.91 -5.01 12.68
C SER A 295 5.71 -5.50 13.50
N GLY A 296 5.69 -5.22 14.81
CA GLY A 296 4.55 -5.50 15.68
C GLY A 296 3.30 -4.74 15.28
N ILE A 297 3.44 -3.45 14.95
CA ILE A 297 2.33 -2.62 14.46
C ILE A 297 1.82 -3.13 13.11
N ASP A 298 2.70 -3.42 12.16
CA ASP A 298 2.29 -3.95 10.85
C ASP A 298 1.58 -5.31 10.98
N LEU A 299 2.05 -6.17 11.88
CA LEU A 299 1.40 -7.44 12.17
C LEU A 299 -0.02 -7.22 12.75
N ALA A 300 -0.17 -6.30 13.70
CA ALA A 300 -1.46 -5.96 14.29
C ALA A 300 -2.42 -5.34 13.26
N VAL A 301 -1.93 -4.41 12.41
CA VAL A 301 -2.71 -3.82 11.32
C VAL A 301 -3.21 -4.87 10.34
N ASN A 302 -2.31 -5.73 9.85
CA ASN A 302 -2.66 -6.75 8.86
C ASN A 302 -3.56 -7.83 9.47
N GLY A 303 -3.32 -8.23 10.73
CA GLY A 303 -4.16 -9.18 11.46
C GLY A 303 -5.57 -8.64 11.68
N LEU A 304 -5.71 -7.38 12.17
CA LEU A 304 -7.01 -6.75 12.37
C LEU A 304 -7.72 -6.50 11.04
N THR A 305 -6.98 -6.09 10.00
CA THR A 305 -7.53 -5.94 8.63
C THR A 305 -8.14 -7.25 8.14
N LEU A 306 -7.41 -8.35 8.24
CA LEU A 306 -7.90 -9.67 7.82
C LEU A 306 -9.14 -10.09 8.61
N LEU A 307 -9.12 -9.92 9.93
CA LEU A 307 -10.23 -10.27 10.81
C LEU A 307 -11.49 -9.48 10.43
N VAL A 308 -11.37 -8.16 10.26
CA VAL A 308 -12.51 -7.31 9.86
C VAL A 308 -13.00 -7.65 8.45
N GLN A 309 -12.08 -7.92 7.50
CA GLN A 309 -12.46 -8.32 6.14
C GLN A 309 -13.25 -9.63 6.10
N LEU A 310 -12.83 -10.62 6.87
CA LEU A 310 -13.49 -11.93 6.92
C LEU A 310 -14.85 -11.87 7.61
N LEU A 311 -14.96 -11.14 8.71
CA LEU A 311 -16.14 -11.17 9.57
C LEU A 311 -17.17 -10.08 9.23
N LEU A 312 -16.69 -8.88 8.88
CA LEU A 312 -17.53 -7.69 8.87
C LEU A 312 -17.70 -7.03 7.50
N THR A 313 -16.63 -6.92 6.70
CA THR A 313 -16.65 -6.14 5.45
C THR A 313 -17.72 -6.62 4.48
N ARG A 314 -17.79 -7.94 4.26
CA ARG A 314 -18.81 -8.52 3.37
C ARG A 314 -20.23 -8.22 3.87
N VAL A 315 -20.47 -8.42 5.16
CA VAL A 315 -21.81 -8.19 5.76
C VAL A 315 -22.21 -6.72 5.64
N LEU A 316 -21.30 -5.80 5.94
CA LEU A 316 -21.57 -4.36 5.81
C LEU A 316 -21.89 -3.97 4.37
N LEU A 317 -21.04 -4.37 3.41
CA LEU A 317 -21.23 -3.97 2.01
C LEU A 317 -22.46 -4.61 1.37
N THR A 318 -22.80 -5.85 1.70
CA THR A 318 -23.94 -6.56 1.08
C THR A 318 -25.28 -6.24 1.74
N ARG A 319 -25.34 -6.08 3.07
CA ARG A 319 -26.62 -5.84 3.78
C ARG A 319 -26.91 -4.35 3.99
N TYR A 320 -25.90 -3.56 4.25
CA TYR A 320 -26.05 -2.14 4.64
C TYR A 320 -25.49 -1.17 3.60
N GLY A 321 -24.83 -1.70 2.54
CA GLY A 321 -24.23 -0.90 1.49
C GLY A 321 -22.93 -0.21 1.90
N ILE A 322 -22.49 0.76 1.08
CA ILE A 322 -21.19 1.44 1.26
C ILE A 322 -21.17 2.44 2.42
N ALA A 323 -22.33 2.89 2.92
CA ALA A 323 -22.39 3.96 3.92
C ALA A 323 -21.71 3.59 5.25
N PRO A 324 -22.02 2.46 5.92
CA PRO A 324 -21.35 2.10 7.16
C PRO A 324 -19.85 1.85 6.96
N ALA A 325 -19.47 1.29 5.81
CA ALA A 325 -18.06 1.01 5.51
C ALA A 325 -17.20 2.29 5.34
N LEU A 326 -17.82 3.42 5.00
CA LEU A 326 -17.13 4.73 4.95
C LEU A 326 -17.24 5.50 6.28
N LEU A 327 -18.32 5.36 7.02
CA LEU A 327 -18.60 6.17 8.22
C LEU A 327 -18.02 5.57 9.50
N ILE A 328 -17.99 4.24 9.64
CA ILE A 328 -17.39 3.57 10.82
C ILE A 328 -15.92 3.92 10.98
N PRO A 329 -15.05 3.85 9.92
CA PRO A 329 -13.69 4.33 10.01
C PRO A 329 -13.58 5.78 10.47
N GLY A 330 -14.41 6.67 9.90
CA GLY A 330 -14.44 8.08 10.27
C GLY A 330 -14.73 8.29 11.76
N ALA A 331 -15.75 7.61 12.29
CA ALA A 331 -16.10 7.69 13.71
C ALA A 331 -14.98 7.14 14.61
N ALA A 332 -14.39 5.99 14.26
CA ALA A 332 -13.30 5.38 15.02
C ALA A 332 -12.06 6.29 15.07
N ILE A 333 -11.73 6.94 13.94
CA ILE A 333 -10.60 7.87 13.84
C ILE A 333 -10.86 9.14 14.69
N ILE A 334 -12.07 9.71 14.61
CA ILE A 334 -12.46 10.87 15.42
C ILE A 334 -12.31 10.56 16.92
N LEU A 335 -12.83 9.42 17.38
CA LEU A 335 -12.70 8.98 18.75
C LEU A 335 -11.24 8.77 19.16
N GLY A 336 -10.44 8.17 18.27
CA GLY A 336 -9.01 7.96 18.47
C GLY A 336 -8.25 9.29 18.64
N TYR A 337 -8.47 10.24 17.74
CA TYR A 337 -7.84 11.57 17.85
C TYR A 337 -8.32 12.38 19.05
N ALA A 338 -9.60 12.28 19.42
CA ALA A 338 -10.12 12.91 20.62
C ALA A 338 -9.44 12.35 21.88
N ALA A 339 -9.26 11.04 21.96
CA ALA A 339 -8.54 10.39 23.06
C ALA A 339 -7.07 10.83 23.11
N LEU A 340 -6.39 10.94 21.95
CA LEU A 340 -4.99 11.38 21.86
C LEU A 340 -4.83 12.87 22.23
N ALA A 341 -5.78 13.73 21.85
CA ALA A 341 -5.78 15.13 22.23
C ALA A 341 -5.92 15.31 23.74
N ALA A 342 -6.71 14.43 24.39
CA ALA A 342 -6.86 14.43 25.85
C ALA A 342 -5.64 13.83 26.57
N SER A 343 -5.03 12.76 26.01
CA SER A 343 -3.89 12.05 26.63
C SER A 343 -2.99 11.39 25.58
N PRO A 344 -1.89 12.04 25.18
CA PRO A 344 -1.00 11.55 24.10
C PRO A 344 -0.03 10.46 24.61
N LEU A 345 -0.56 9.32 25.06
CA LEU A 345 0.24 8.20 25.53
C LEU A 345 0.82 7.39 24.34
N PRO A 346 2.07 6.94 24.36
CA PRO A 346 2.70 6.15 23.29
C PRO A 346 1.91 4.90 22.89
N MET A 347 1.35 4.18 23.86
CA MET A 347 0.51 3.01 23.59
C MET A 347 -0.80 3.39 22.88
N MET A 348 -1.42 4.52 23.25
CA MET A 348 -2.62 5.02 22.61
C MET A 348 -2.36 5.39 21.16
N VAL A 349 -1.22 6.03 20.85
CA VAL A 349 -0.81 6.34 19.47
C VAL A 349 -0.68 5.06 18.65
N ALA A 350 -0.05 4.01 19.19
CA ALA A 350 0.05 2.72 18.52
C ALA A 350 -1.32 2.08 18.25
N ILE A 351 -2.23 2.09 19.24
CA ILE A 351 -3.60 1.56 19.09
C ILE A 351 -4.37 2.33 18.03
N VAL A 352 -4.38 3.66 18.09
CA VAL A 352 -5.08 4.51 17.11
C VAL A 352 -4.51 4.33 15.72
N GLN A 353 -3.18 4.18 15.59
CA GLN A 353 -2.53 3.86 14.32
C GLN A 353 -2.99 2.52 13.74
N VAL A 354 -3.06 1.47 14.58
CA VAL A 354 -3.54 0.14 14.16
C VAL A 354 -5.01 0.22 13.70
N VAL A 355 -5.88 0.86 14.50
CA VAL A 355 -7.31 1.00 14.17
C VAL A 355 -7.51 1.82 12.90
N THR A 356 -6.81 2.95 12.76
CA THR A 356 -6.91 3.83 11.58
C THR A 356 -6.52 3.08 10.30
N ARG A 357 -5.34 2.45 10.28
CA ARG A 357 -4.86 1.73 9.10
C ARG A 357 -5.69 0.48 8.79
N ALA A 358 -6.06 -0.28 9.83
CA ALA A 358 -6.88 -1.47 9.63
C ALA A 358 -8.27 -1.12 9.09
N SER A 359 -8.92 -0.08 9.59
CA SER A 359 -10.23 0.36 9.11
C SER A 359 -10.17 0.92 7.68
N GLU A 360 -9.11 1.64 7.32
CA GLU A 360 -8.88 2.10 5.95
C GLU A 360 -8.77 0.90 4.97
N PHE A 361 -7.93 -0.08 5.27
CA PHE A 361 -7.71 -1.22 4.38
C PHE A 361 -8.86 -2.23 4.37
N SER A 362 -9.58 -2.38 5.48
CA SER A 362 -10.66 -3.37 5.56
C SER A 362 -12.02 -2.83 5.13
N LEU A 363 -12.30 -1.56 5.33
CA LEU A 363 -13.63 -0.96 5.12
C LEU A 363 -13.61 0.16 4.07
N ALA A 364 -12.84 1.24 4.30
CA ALA A 364 -12.90 2.43 3.46
C ALA A 364 -12.43 2.17 2.03
N LYS A 365 -11.33 1.46 1.85
CA LYS A 365 -10.79 1.13 0.52
C LYS A 365 -11.73 0.22 -0.29
N PRO A 366 -12.25 -0.92 0.22
CA PRO A 366 -13.25 -1.71 -0.50
C PRO A 366 -14.53 -0.93 -0.85
N ALA A 367 -15.02 -0.07 0.07
CA ALA A 367 -16.18 0.76 -0.21
C ALA A 367 -15.92 1.76 -1.36
N ARG A 368 -14.73 2.38 -1.38
CA ARG A 368 -14.29 3.26 -2.47
C ARG A 368 -14.21 2.53 -3.81
N GLU A 369 -13.65 1.32 -3.84
CA GLU A 369 -13.58 0.51 -5.05
C GLU A 369 -14.98 0.15 -5.57
N THR A 370 -15.93 -0.09 -4.67
CA THR A 370 -17.33 -0.34 -5.06
C THR A 370 -17.96 0.89 -5.74
N ILE A 371 -17.61 2.13 -5.36
CA ILE A 371 -18.07 3.33 -6.07
C ILE A 371 -17.53 3.35 -7.50
N TYR A 372 -16.27 2.97 -7.71
CA TYR A 372 -15.65 2.93 -9.03
C TYR A 372 -16.31 1.91 -9.99
N THR A 373 -16.98 0.88 -9.50
CA THR A 373 -17.71 -0.05 -10.38
C THR A 373 -18.94 0.58 -11.03
N ARG A 374 -19.48 1.66 -10.43
CA ARG A 374 -20.73 2.32 -10.85
C ARG A 374 -20.51 3.58 -11.69
N VAL A 375 -19.26 3.99 -11.90
CA VAL A 375 -18.91 5.17 -12.70
C VAL A 375 -18.45 4.78 -14.10
N PRO A 376 -18.49 5.71 -15.09
CA PRO A 376 -17.96 5.47 -16.43
C PRO A 376 -16.51 4.99 -16.42
N ARG A 377 -16.14 4.14 -17.39
CA ARG A 377 -14.80 3.56 -17.50
C ARG A 377 -13.70 4.65 -17.54
N GLU A 378 -13.97 5.76 -18.22
CA GLU A 378 -13.04 6.90 -18.28
C GLU A 378 -12.76 7.51 -16.90
N TRP A 379 -13.79 7.71 -16.06
CA TRP A 379 -13.64 8.22 -14.71
C TRP A 379 -12.79 7.30 -13.85
N ARG A 380 -13.07 5.99 -13.92
CA ARG A 380 -12.32 4.99 -13.15
C ARG A 380 -10.82 5.02 -13.46
N TYR A 381 -10.46 5.04 -14.74
CA TYR A 381 -9.05 4.96 -15.13
C TYR A 381 -8.31 6.30 -14.98
N LYS A 382 -8.88 7.41 -15.51
CA LYS A 382 -8.20 8.72 -15.48
C LYS A 382 -8.22 9.34 -14.09
N ALA A 383 -9.39 9.45 -13.47
CA ALA A 383 -9.50 10.06 -12.14
C ALA A 383 -8.94 9.15 -11.05
N GLY A 384 -9.13 7.82 -11.11
CA GLY A 384 -8.53 6.88 -10.19
C GLY A 384 -7.01 6.98 -10.19
N ALA A 385 -6.38 6.96 -11.37
CA ALA A 385 -4.92 7.14 -11.48
C ALA A 385 -4.45 8.48 -10.89
N ALA A 386 -5.14 9.59 -11.16
CA ALA A 386 -4.79 10.91 -10.62
C ALA A 386 -4.94 10.95 -9.09
N ILE A 387 -5.99 10.31 -8.53
CA ILE A 387 -6.22 10.24 -7.08
C ILE A 387 -5.13 9.39 -6.40
N ASP A 388 -4.84 8.19 -6.92
CA ASP A 388 -3.91 7.25 -6.29
C ASP A 388 -2.43 7.66 -6.45
N THR A 389 -2.13 8.61 -7.34
CA THR A 389 -0.77 9.10 -7.54
C THR A 389 -0.58 10.54 -7.06
N VAL A 390 -1.02 11.52 -7.83
CA VAL A 390 -0.73 12.95 -7.58
C VAL A 390 -1.42 13.42 -6.31
N ILE A 391 -2.73 13.12 -6.15
CA ILE A 391 -3.48 13.59 -4.99
C ILE A 391 -2.97 12.90 -3.72
N TYR A 392 -2.81 11.59 -3.73
CA TYR A 392 -2.34 10.85 -2.57
C TYR A 392 -0.95 11.33 -2.13
N ARG A 393 0.03 11.37 -3.04
CA ARG A 393 1.40 11.77 -2.70
C ARG A 393 1.55 13.26 -2.41
N GLY A 394 0.79 14.10 -3.11
CA GLY A 394 0.74 15.53 -2.82
C GLY A 394 0.15 15.81 -1.43
N SER A 395 -0.85 15.03 -1.02
CA SER A 395 -1.41 15.10 0.33
C SER A 395 -0.41 14.68 1.39
N ASP A 396 0.28 13.54 1.21
CA ASP A 396 1.35 13.09 2.09
C ASP A 396 2.37 14.22 2.32
N LEU A 397 2.86 14.81 1.23
CA LEU A 397 3.82 15.92 1.29
C LEU A 397 3.25 17.13 2.03
N SER A 398 2.03 17.55 1.73
CA SER A 398 1.39 18.69 2.37
C SER A 398 1.21 18.51 3.88
N PHE A 399 0.74 17.32 4.29
CA PHE A 399 0.48 17.03 5.69
C PHE A 399 1.75 16.77 6.52
N VAL A 400 2.84 16.29 5.92
CA VAL A 400 4.13 16.18 6.64
C VAL A 400 4.71 17.56 6.95
N TRP A 401 4.58 18.53 6.04
CA TRP A 401 4.98 19.90 6.31
C TRP A 401 4.03 20.61 7.28
N LEU A 402 2.73 20.40 7.16
CA LEU A 402 1.75 20.89 8.13
C LEU A 402 2.04 20.35 9.55
N HIS A 403 2.36 19.04 9.67
CA HIS A 403 2.77 18.47 10.95
C HIS A 403 3.97 19.20 11.54
N LYS A 404 5.00 19.52 10.75
CA LYS A 404 6.19 20.26 11.24
C LYS A 404 5.80 21.62 11.81
N LEU A 405 4.89 22.34 11.17
CA LEU A 405 4.39 23.62 11.68
C LEU A 405 3.60 23.45 12.98
N LEU A 406 2.70 22.48 13.05
CA LEU A 406 1.85 22.23 14.20
C LEU A 406 2.64 21.67 15.40
N SER A 407 3.64 20.83 15.15
CA SER A 407 4.46 20.20 16.21
C SER A 407 5.28 21.21 17.01
N ALA A 408 5.53 22.41 16.48
CA ALA A 408 6.13 23.52 17.21
C ALA A 408 5.28 23.97 18.42
N PHE A 409 3.96 23.70 18.40
CA PHE A 409 3.02 24.03 19.47
C PHE A 409 2.67 22.81 20.36
N GLY A 410 3.32 21.68 20.14
CA GLY A 410 3.15 20.44 20.91
C GLY A 410 2.20 19.41 20.27
N SER A 411 2.33 18.15 20.70
CA SER A 411 1.58 17.01 20.16
C SER A 411 0.05 17.16 20.36
N GLN A 412 -0.41 17.82 21.41
CA GLN A 412 -1.84 18.07 21.61
C GLN A 412 -2.46 18.90 20.50
N VAL A 413 -1.72 19.92 19.98
CA VAL A 413 -2.17 20.73 18.85
C VAL A 413 -2.22 19.89 17.57
N VAL A 414 -1.23 19.01 17.36
CA VAL A 414 -1.25 18.07 16.23
C VAL A 414 -2.46 17.14 16.28
N PHE A 415 -2.77 16.57 17.46
CA PHE A 415 -3.93 15.71 17.62
C PHE A 415 -5.26 16.47 17.51
N GLY A 416 -5.32 17.71 18.00
CA GLY A 416 -6.47 18.60 17.81
C GLY A 416 -6.72 18.91 16.32
N ALA A 417 -5.65 19.22 15.57
CA ALA A 417 -5.73 19.40 14.13
C ALA A 417 -6.15 18.10 13.42
N GLY A 418 -5.61 16.96 13.84
CA GLY A 418 -6.02 15.64 13.37
C GLY A 418 -7.50 15.35 13.56
N LEU A 419 -8.07 15.77 14.70
CA LEU A 419 -9.51 15.68 14.97
C LEU A 419 -10.34 16.51 13.98
N VAL A 420 -9.90 17.73 13.65
CA VAL A 420 -10.54 18.58 12.63
C VAL A 420 -10.47 17.92 11.25
N VAL A 421 -9.31 17.39 10.86
CA VAL A 421 -9.09 16.68 9.58
C VAL A 421 -9.97 15.44 9.50
N ALA A 422 -10.06 14.63 10.58
CA ALA A 422 -10.90 13.43 10.64
C ALA A 422 -12.39 13.77 10.53
N SER A 423 -12.82 14.87 11.17
CA SER A 423 -14.19 15.38 11.06
C SER A 423 -14.51 15.81 9.62
N GLY A 424 -13.60 16.55 9.00
CA GLY A 424 -13.70 16.94 7.58
C GLY A 424 -13.75 15.72 6.64
N MET A 425 -12.94 14.69 6.90
CA MET A 425 -12.96 13.42 6.15
C MET A 425 -14.34 12.75 6.26
N THR A 426 -14.90 12.67 7.46
CA THR A 426 -16.23 12.08 7.70
C THR A 426 -17.34 12.89 7.02
N ILE A 427 -17.28 14.23 7.07
CA ILE A 427 -18.21 15.10 6.34
C ILE A 427 -18.09 14.88 4.82
N SER A 428 -16.87 14.78 4.29
CA SER A 428 -16.66 14.50 2.86
C SER A 428 -17.20 13.13 2.46
N ALA A 429 -17.10 12.11 3.32
CA ALA A 429 -17.72 10.81 3.12
C ALA A 429 -19.26 10.91 3.04
N PHE A 430 -19.90 11.70 3.90
CA PHE A 430 -21.35 11.97 3.81
C PHE A 430 -21.74 12.64 2.49
N ARG A 431 -20.97 13.63 2.04
CA ARG A 431 -21.20 14.30 0.76
C ARG A 431 -21.01 13.33 -0.41
N LEU A 432 -19.94 12.54 -0.37
CA LEU A 432 -19.69 11.48 -1.36
C LEU A 432 -20.87 10.49 -1.44
N LEU A 433 -21.41 10.05 -0.30
CA LEU A 433 -22.54 9.13 -0.25
C LEU A 433 -23.81 9.76 -0.85
N ARG A 434 -24.05 11.07 -0.68
CA ARG A 434 -25.16 11.78 -1.32
C ARG A 434 -25.00 11.79 -2.84
N GLU A 435 -23.81 12.05 -3.35
CA GLU A 435 -23.53 12.01 -4.80
C GLU A 435 -23.60 10.58 -5.36
N ALA A 436 -23.10 9.58 -4.61
CA ALA A 436 -23.15 8.18 -5.00
C ALA A 436 -24.61 7.63 -5.12
N LYS A 437 -25.56 8.18 -4.36
CA LYS A 437 -26.99 7.84 -4.48
C LYS A 437 -27.61 8.30 -5.81
N LYS A 438 -27.01 9.29 -6.47
CA LYS A 438 -27.48 9.80 -7.79
C LYS A 438 -27.00 8.93 -8.95
N LEU A 439 -26.04 8.01 -8.71
CA LEU A 439 -25.55 7.09 -9.73
C LEU A 439 -26.64 6.05 -10.07
N PRO A 440 -26.68 5.57 -11.33
CA PRO A 440 -27.56 4.49 -11.73
C PRO A 440 -27.41 3.28 -10.81
N ALA A 441 -28.51 2.58 -10.53
CA ALA A 441 -28.47 1.32 -9.82
C ALA A 441 -27.57 0.31 -10.57
N GLU A 442 -26.89 -0.57 -9.82
CA GLU A 442 -26.13 -1.66 -10.44
C GLU A 442 -27.01 -2.42 -11.42
N ARG A 443 -26.53 -2.60 -12.65
CA ARG A 443 -27.19 -3.56 -13.56
C ARG A 443 -27.09 -4.92 -12.91
N PRO A 444 -28.22 -5.63 -12.66
CA PRO A 444 -28.13 -6.99 -12.15
C PRO A 444 -27.29 -7.80 -13.14
N LEU A 445 -26.38 -8.62 -12.60
CA LEU A 445 -25.63 -9.58 -13.40
C LEU A 445 -26.65 -10.42 -14.16
N PRO A 446 -26.47 -10.67 -15.47
CA PRO A 446 -27.31 -11.60 -16.17
C PRO A 446 -27.29 -12.91 -15.39
N SER A 447 -28.46 -13.39 -15.03
CA SER A 447 -28.65 -14.70 -14.37
C SER A 447 -27.99 -15.75 -15.25
N ALA A 448 -26.95 -16.43 -14.68
CA ALA A 448 -26.28 -17.55 -15.31
C ALA A 448 -27.18 -18.77 -15.33
#